data_962eae86c512bdb86812d13d5a9b9b79
#
_entry.id   962eae86c512bdb86812d13d5a9b9b79
#
_cell.length_a   1.000
_cell.length_b   1.000
_cell.length_c   1.000
_cell.angle_alpha   90.00
_cell.angle_beta   90.00
_cell.angle_gamma   90.00
#
_symmetry.space_group_name_H-M   'P 1'
#
loop_
_entity.id
_entity.type
_entity.pdbx_description
1 polymer ?
#
loop_
_entity_poly.entity_id
_entity_poly.type
_entity_poly.pdbx_seq_one_letter_code
_entity_poly.pdbx_strand_id
1 'polypeptide(L)'
;RDTDRSRGLGDVYKRQFQNYLDSADPVWTVGDVIEEPVRLAGGRVDVRDLLRRVGLPAEYASRRPHQLSGGELQRVAIARAMAGGPPLVVFDEALSSLDASVQDEIMELLAELKPDHAGWLFISHDLKAVARLCDRVAVLSEGRIVEVMDAARMGSPSSEAGRRFVEAAAAALPRA
;
A
#
# COMPACT_ATOMS: atom_id res chain seq x y z
N ARG A 1 -19.48 14.03 19.32
CA ARG A 1 -20.48 12.95 19.32
C ARG A 1 -20.74 12.52 17.87
N ASP A 2 -19.77 11.77 17.29
CA ASP A 2 -19.99 11.03 16.05
C ASP A 2 -19.15 9.76 16.12
N THR A 3 -19.50 8.92 17.05
CA THR A 3 -18.84 7.63 17.32
C THR A 3 -19.86 6.51 17.25
N ASP A 4 -20.56 6.34 16.14
CA ASP A 4 -21.35 5.11 16.05
C ASP A 4 -21.95 4.82 14.67
N ARG A 5 -21.13 4.61 13.63
CA ARG A 5 -21.62 4.02 12.36
C ARG A 5 -20.62 3.22 11.54
N SER A 6 -19.53 2.75 12.12
CA SER A 6 -18.61 1.85 11.41
C SER A 6 -18.75 0.38 11.81
N ARG A 7 -19.87 -0.03 12.39
CA ARG A 7 -20.16 -1.43 12.62
C ARG A 7 -20.51 -2.11 11.29
N GLY A 8 -19.53 -2.66 10.62
CA GLY A 8 -19.74 -3.48 9.43
C GLY A 8 -18.69 -3.39 8.34
N LEU A 9 -17.79 -2.40 8.36
CA LEU A 9 -16.71 -2.27 7.38
C LEU A 9 -15.32 -2.53 7.97
N GLY A 10 -15.19 -2.63 9.29
CA GLY A 10 -13.91 -2.82 9.98
C GLY A 10 -13.21 -4.13 9.67
N ASP A 11 -13.96 -5.15 9.26
CA ASP A 11 -13.44 -6.49 8.97
C ASP A 11 -13.22 -6.73 7.47
N VAL A 12 -13.61 -5.79 6.60
CA VAL A 12 -13.66 -5.99 5.15
C VAL A 12 -12.45 -5.39 4.44
N TYR A 13 -11.80 -4.36 4.99
CA TYR A 13 -10.62 -3.76 4.37
C TYR A 13 -9.59 -3.31 5.41
N LYS A 14 -8.31 -3.30 5.02
CA LYS A 14 -7.24 -2.67 5.80
C LYS A 14 -6.63 -1.55 4.97
N ARG A 15 -6.44 -0.38 5.59
CA ARG A 15 -5.80 0.77 5.00
C ARG A 15 -4.36 0.86 5.47
N GLN A 16 -3.41 0.98 4.55
CA GLN A 16 -2.05 1.39 4.85
C GLN A 16 -2.04 2.93 4.89
N PHE A 17 -1.69 3.52 6.02
CA PHE A 17 -1.52 4.96 6.15
C PHE A 17 -0.11 5.37 5.74
N GLN A 18 0.02 6.56 5.13
CA GLN A 18 1.28 7.14 4.70
C GLN A 18 2.32 7.25 5.84
N ASN A 19 1.86 7.48 7.09
CA ASN A 19 2.71 7.70 8.27
C ASN A 19 2.25 6.86 9.47
N TYR A 20 1.80 5.63 9.27
CA TYR A 20 1.33 4.81 10.39
C TYR A 20 2.44 4.56 11.42
N LEU A 21 3.69 4.41 10.97
CA LEU A 21 4.82 4.12 11.84
C LEU A 21 5.26 5.32 12.68
N ASP A 22 4.96 6.55 12.24
CA ASP A 22 5.18 7.76 13.03
C ASP A 22 4.19 7.88 14.22
N SER A 23 3.07 7.18 14.13
CA SER A 23 2.03 7.13 15.17
C SER A 23 2.10 5.87 16.03
N ALA A 24 2.98 4.91 15.71
CA ALA A 24 3.18 3.72 16.53
C ALA A 24 3.83 4.09 17.86
N ASP A 25 3.39 3.45 18.95
CA ASP A 25 4.03 3.61 20.25
C ASP A 25 5.53 3.29 20.11
N PRO A 26 6.44 4.23 20.45
CA PRO A 26 7.89 4.02 20.32
C PRO A 26 8.42 2.83 21.13
N VAL A 27 7.63 2.30 22.03
CA VAL A 27 7.95 1.09 22.82
C VAL A 27 7.69 -0.19 22.05
N TRP A 28 6.84 -0.16 21.02
CA TRP A 28 6.44 -1.34 20.26
C TRP A 28 7.58 -1.90 19.42
N THR A 29 7.59 -3.22 19.35
CA THR A 29 8.44 -3.97 18.41
C THR A 29 7.77 -4.03 17.03
N VAL A 30 8.54 -4.38 16.01
CA VAL A 30 8.03 -4.69 14.67
C VAL A 30 6.96 -5.79 14.73
N GLY A 31 7.15 -6.78 15.61
CA GLY A 31 6.18 -7.84 15.84
C GLY A 31 4.86 -7.30 16.36
N ASP A 32 4.90 -6.42 17.35
CA ASP A 32 3.69 -5.80 17.93
C ASP A 32 2.92 -4.99 16.87
N VAL A 33 3.65 -4.24 16.03
CA VAL A 33 3.08 -3.45 14.92
C VAL A 33 2.34 -4.33 13.92
N ILE A 34 2.95 -5.45 13.51
CA ILE A 34 2.34 -6.36 12.54
C ILE A 34 1.14 -7.12 13.13
N GLU A 35 1.24 -7.55 14.39
CA GLU A 35 0.21 -8.35 15.04
C GLU A 35 -1.02 -7.54 15.47
N GLU A 36 -0.84 -6.24 15.76
CA GLU A 36 -1.90 -5.38 16.32
C GLU A 36 -3.27 -5.55 15.66
N PRO A 37 -3.40 -5.40 14.33
CA PRO A 37 -4.72 -5.43 13.67
C PRO A 37 -5.40 -6.80 13.78
N VAL A 38 -4.63 -7.87 13.88
CA VAL A 38 -5.15 -9.23 14.02
C VAL A 38 -5.53 -9.50 15.48
N ARG A 39 -4.71 -9.03 16.42
CA ARG A 39 -4.99 -9.12 17.87
C ARG A 39 -6.26 -8.36 18.26
N LEU A 40 -6.47 -7.17 17.69
CA LEU A 40 -7.70 -6.39 17.89
C LEU A 40 -8.95 -7.10 17.36
N ALA A 41 -8.81 -7.91 16.32
CA ALA A 41 -9.88 -8.76 15.77
C ALA A 41 -10.02 -10.11 16.54
N GLY A 42 -9.25 -10.33 17.61
CA GLY A 42 -9.28 -11.57 18.39
C GLY A 42 -8.56 -12.75 17.75
N GLY A 43 -7.79 -12.51 16.68
CA GLY A 43 -7.03 -13.53 15.95
C GLY A 43 -5.57 -13.63 16.38
N ARG A 44 -4.83 -14.46 15.64
CA ARG A 44 -3.37 -14.64 15.74
C ARG A 44 -2.77 -14.70 14.35
N VAL A 45 -1.49 -14.31 14.22
CA VAL A 45 -0.75 -14.35 12.97
C VAL A 45 0.70 -14.76 13.22
N ASP A 46 1.28 -15.49 12.31
CA ASP A 46 2.72 -15.76 12.32
C ASP A 46 3.48 -14.56 11.76
N VAL A 47 3.91 -13.67 12.66
CA VAL A 47 4.69 -12.47 12.34
C VAL A 47 5.99 -12.81 11.60
N ARG A 48 6.66 -13.91 11.99
CA ARG A 48 7.93 -14.31 11.38
C ARG A 48 7.75 -14.77 9.95
N ASP A 49 6.65 -15.44 9.65
CA ASP A 49 6.30 -15.82 8.28
C ASP A 49 5.98 -14.58 7.44
N LEU A 50 5.18 -13.64 7.95
CA LEU A 50 4.90 -12.38 7.25
C LEU A 50 6.17 -11.58 6.96
N LEU A 51 7.11 -11.50 7.90
CA LEU A 51 8.39 -10.83 7.67
C LEU A 51 9.18 -11.48 6.52
N ARG A 52 9.27 -12.81 6.49
CA ARG A 52 9.95 -13.51 5.37
C ARG A 52 9.25 -13.24 4.04
N ARG A 53 7.93 -13.23 4.00
CA ARG A 53 7.14 -12.95 2.79
C ARG A 53 7.40 -11.56 2.23
N VAL A 54 7.68 -10.59 3.09
CA VAL A 54 8.06 -9.23 2.65
C VAL A 54 9.58 -9.04 2.51
N GLY A 55 10.35 -10.13 2.50
CA GLY A 55 11.80 -10.11 2.30
C GLY A 55 12.59 -9.57 3.49
N LEU A 56 12.04 -9.65 4.71
CA LEU A 56 12.74 -9.26 5.94
C LEU A 56 13.12 -10.49 6.78
N PRO A 57 14.28 -10.44 7.48
CA PRO A 57 14.67 -11.47 8.42
C PRO A 57 13.63 -11.63 9.55
N ALA A 58 13.35 -12.89 9.93
CA ALA A 58 12.36 -13.19 10.97
C ALA A 58 12.71 -12.61 12.36
N GLU A 59 13.99 -12.43 12.64
CA GLU A 59 14.52 -11.80 13.87
C GLU A 59 14.16 -10.33 13.98
N TYR A 60 13.76 -9.67 12.89
CA TYR A 60 13.29 -8.28 12.94
C TYR A 60 12.01 -8.12 13.77
N ALA A 61 11.29 -9.20 14.05
CA ALA A 61 10.14 -9.17 14.95
C ALA A 61 10.44 -8.52 16.30
N SER A 62 11.68 -8.66 16.80
CA SER A 62 12.11 -8.09 18.10
C SER A 62 12.73 -6.69 18.00
N ARG A 63 12.98 -6.18 16.77
CA ARG A 63 13.50 -4.82 16.57
C ARG A 63 12.40 -3.78 16.81
N ARG A 64 12.83 -2.55 17.05
CA ARG A 64 11.93 -1.39 17.10
C ARG A 64 11.91 -0.67 15.76
N PRO A 65 10.79 -0.02 15.36
CA PRO A 65 10.68 0.69 14.08
C PRO A 65 11.84 1.66 13.79
N HIS A 66 12.29 2.43 14.77
CA HIS A 66 13.41 3.38 14.60
C HIS A 66 14.78 2.75 14.29
N GLN A 67 14.90 1.43 14.36
CA GLN A 67 16.12 0.68 14.02
C GLN A 67 16.11 0.18 12.57
N LEU A 68 15.08 0.51 11.79
CA LEU A 68 14.88 0.08 10.41
C LEU A 68 15.08 1.26 9.44
N SER A 69 15.56 0.96 8.24
CA SER A 69 15.58 1.90 7.11
C SER A 69 14.15 2.19 6.60
N GLY A 70 13.98 3.25 5.80
CA GLY A 70 12.70 3.58 5.21
C GLY A 70 12.08 2.46 4.38
N GLY A 71 12.88 1.76 3.57
CA GLY A 71 12.42 0.62 2.78
C GLY A 71 12.04 -0.60 3.64
N GLU A 72 12.79 -0.87 4.72
CA GLU A 72 12.44 -1.93 5.68
C GLU A 72 11.15 -1.59 6.44
N LEU A 73 10.97 -0.32 6.84
CA LEU A 73 9.71 0.15 7.45
C LEU A 73 8.53 -0.02 6.50
N GLN A 74 8.72 0.28 5.22
CA GLN A 74 7.66 0.08 4.21
C GLN A 74 7.28 -1.40 4.07
N ARG A 75 8.26 -2.31 4.09
CA ARG A 75 8.03 -3.76 4.09
C ARG A 75 7.26 -4.22 5.35
N VAL A 76 7.55 -3.64 6.51
CA VAL A 76 6.79 -3.87 7.75
C VAL A 76 5.34 -3.37 7.61
N ALA A 77 5.13 -2.19 7.02
CA ALA A 77 3.80 -1.65 6.79
C ALA A 77 2.96 -2.54 5.84
N ILE A 78 3.60 -3.09 4.79
CA ILE A 78 2.98 -4.06 3.88
C ILE A 78 2.61 -5.35 4.63
N ALA A 79 3.55 -5.92 5.42
CA ALA A 79 3.30 -7.12 6.23
C ALA A 79 2.10 -6.93 7.17
N ARG A 80 2.05 -5.76 7.84
CA ARG A 80 0.91 -5.38 8.70
C ARG A 80 -0.41 -5.29 7.93
N ALA A 81 -0.40 -4.67 6.75
CA ALA A 81 -1.61 -4.54 5.93
C ALA A 81 -2.13 -5.91 5.46
N MET A 82 -1.23 -6.86 5.21
CA MET A 82 -1.56 -8.24 4.81
C MET A 82 -1.89 -9.15 6.00
N ALA A 83 -1.60 -8.73 7.24
CA ALA A 83 -1.84 -9.55 8.42
C ALA A 83 -3.33 -9.91 8.56
N GLY A 84 -3.61 -11.20 8.75
CA GLY A 84 -4.97 -11.72 8.85
C GLY A 84 -5.69 -11.97 7.53
N GLY A 85 -5.01 -11.80 6.38
CA GLY A 85 -5.57 -12.12 5.06
C GLY A 85 -6.82 -11.31 4.68
N PRO A 86 -6.78 -9.95 4.70
CA PRO A 86 -7.95 -9.16 4.39
C PRO A 86 -8.38 -9.34 2.93
N PRO A 87 -9.69 -9.33 2.61
CA PRO A 87 -10.17 -9.44 1.24
C PRO A 87 -9.89 -8.20 0.38
N LEU A 88 -9.56 -7.05 1.01
CA LEU A 88 -9.18 -5.81 0.34
C LEU A 88 -8.05 -5.13 1.10
N VAL A 89 -6.98 -4.75 0.40
CA VAL A 89 -5.90 -3.91 0.92
C VAL A 89 -5.91 -2.57 0.19
N VAL A 90 -5.84 -1.47 0.94
CA VAL A 90 -5.76 -0.11 0.37
C VAL A 90 -4.34 0.43 0.60
N PHE A 91 -3.65 0.75 -0.47
CA PHE A 91 -2.35 1.42 -0.49
C PHE A 91 -2.56 2.91 -0.85
N ASP A 92 -2.38 3.78 0.12
CA ASP A 92 -2.58 5.23 -0.03
C ASP A 92 -1.21 5.91 -0.08
N GLU A 93 -0.78 6.33 -1.27
CA GLU A 93 0.55 6.94 -1.53
C GLU A 93 1.73 6.12 -0.97
N ALA A 94 1.61 4.81 -0.96
CA ALA A 94 2.51 3.90 -0.25
C ALA A 94 3.97 3.91 -0.75
N LEU A 95 4.24 4.46 -1.94
CA LEU A 95 5.57 4.50 -2.54
C LEU A 95 6.15 5.92 -2.63
N SER A 96 5.36 6.97 -2.36
CA SER A 96 5.71 8.37 -2.66
C SER A 96 6.91 8.93 -1.88
N SER A 97 7.22 8.37 -0.71
CA SER A 97 8.32 8.84 0.16
C SER A 97 9.62 8.04 0.03
N LEU A 98 9.69 7.12 -0.93
CA LEU A 98 10.83 6.23 -1.11
C LEU A 98 11.72 6.68 -2.27
N ASP A 99 13.02 6.39 -2.18
CA ASP A 99 13.95 6.56 -3.29
C ASP A 99 13.59 5.62 -4.45
N ALA A 100 13.91 6.01 -5.69
CA ALA A 100 13.51 5.29 -6.90
C ALA A 100 13.94 3.81 -6.91
N SER A 101 15.14 3.49 -6.41
CA SER A 101 15.61 2.09 -6.33
C SER A 101 14.79 1.26 -5.34
N VAL A 102 14.43 1.85 -4.20
CA VAL A 102 13.60 1.20 -3.18
C VAL A 102 12.16 1.04 -3.67
N GLN A 103 11.65 2.03 -4.42
CA GLN A 103 10.32 1.93 -5.06
C GLN A 103 10.25 0.72 -5.99
N ASP A 104 11.26 0.53 -6.86
CA ASP A 104 11.30 -0.61 -7.79
C ASP A 104 11.31 -1.94 -7.04
N GLU A 105 12.11 -2.09 -5.99
CA GLU A 105 12.13 -3.30 -5.15
C GLU A 105 10.77 -3.57 -4.47
N ILE A 106 10.10 -2.52 -3.96
CA ILE A 106 8.78 -2.67 -3.32
C ILE A 106 7.72 -3.01 -4.37
N MET A 107 7.79 -2.45 -5.58
CA MET A 107 6.88 -2.81 -6.66
C MET A 107 7.04 -4.28 -7.08
N GLU A 108 8.27 -4.81 -7.13
CA GLU A 108 8.53 -6.23 -7.38
C GLU A 108 7.91 -7.09 -6.28
N LEU A 109 8.20 -6.76 -5.03
CA LEU A 109 7.62 -7.45 -3.89
C LEU A 109 6.08 -7.46 -3.94
N LEU A 110 5.45 -6.32 -4.21
CA LEU A 110 3.98 -6.24 -4.31
C LEU A 110 3.44 -7.09 -5.46
N ALA A 111 4.10 -7.11 -6.61
CA ALA A 111 3.68 -7.96 -7.74
C ALA A 111 3.73 -9.46 -7.38
N GLU A 112 4.75 -9.89 -6.62
CA GLU A 112 4.87 -11.29 -6.15
C GLU A 112 3.85 -11.64 -5.05
N LEU A 113 3.51 -10.67 -4.20
CA LEU A 113 2.61 -10.87 -3.06
C LEU A 113 1.13 -10.80 -3.43
N LYS A 114 0.79 -10.33 -4.64
CA LYS A 114 -0.61 -10.15 -5.07
C LYS A 114 -1.36 -11.48 -4.93
N PRO A 115 -2.32 -11.57 -4.01
CA PRO A 115 -3.04 -12.82 -3.78
C PRO A 115 -4.14 -13.01 -4.82
N ASP A 116 -4.41 -14.27 -5.20
CA ASP A 116 -5.44 -14.62 -6.20
C ASP A 116 -6.87 -14.22 -5.78
N HIS A 117 -7.09 -13.97 -4.49
CA HIS A 117 -8.44 -13.82 -3.91
C HIS A 117 -8.66 -12.51 -3.14
N ALA A 118 -7.69 -11.56 -3.16
CA ALA A 118 -7.86 -10.28 -2.50
C ALA A 118 -7.78 -9.13 -3.50
N GLY A 119 -8.66 -8.14 -3.33
CA GLY A 119 -8.61 -6.88 -4.07
C GLY A 119 -7.50 -5.97 -3.52
N TRP A 120 -6.77 -5.31 -4.41
CA TRP A 120 -5.84 -4.26 -4.04
C TRP A 120 -6.26 -2.94 -4.66
N LEU A 121 -6.37 -1.91 -3.84
CA LEU A 121 -6.68 -0.56 -4.25
C LEU A 121 -5.44 0.31 -4.03
N PHE A 122 -4.85 0.81 -5.11
CA PHE A 122 -3.75 1.76 -5.07
C PHE A 122 -4.27 3.17 -5.32
N ILE A 123 -3.96 4.09 -4.40
CA ILE A 123 -4.14 5.53 -4.58
C ILE A 123 -2.74 6.08 -4.78
N SER A 124 -2.46 6.57 -5.98
CA SER A 124 -1.13 7.06 -6.35
C SER A 124 -1.21 8.04 -7.51
N HIS A 125 -0.22 8.93 -7.57
CA HIS A 125 0.04 9.78 -8.74
C HIS A 125 1.19 9.22 -9.60
N ASP A 126 1.81 8.10 -9.22
CA ASP A 126 2.86 7.44 -10.00
C ASP A 126 2.28 6.49 -11.04
N LEU A 127 2.31 6.93 -12.31
CA LEU A 127 1.83 6.13 -13.44
C LEU A 127 2.62 4.84 -13.67
N LYS A 128 3.91 4.78 -13.28
CA LYS A 128 4.72 3.57 -13.43
C LYS A 128 4.24 2.49 -12.45
N ALA A 129 4.02 2.87 -11.20
CA ALA A 129 3.49 1.96 -10.18
C ALA A 129 2.09 1.45 -10.58
N VAL A 130 1.22 2.35 -11.04
CA VAL A 130 -0.13 2.00 -11.51
C VAL A 130 -0.08 1.03 -12.70
N ALA A 131 0.74 1.31 -13.71
CA ALA A 131 0.88 0.45 -14.90
C ALA A 131 1.39 -0.95 -14.56
N ARG A 132 2.25 -1.07 -13.54
CA ARG A 132 2.89 -2.32 -13.15
C ARG A 132 2.02 -3.20 -12.25
N LEU A 133 1.25 -2.57 -11.35
CA LEU A 133 0.56 -3.27 -10.25
C LEU A 133 -0.94 -3.40 -10.46
N CYS A 134 -1.56 -2.56 -11.30
CA CYS A 134 -3.01 -2.47 -11.42
C CYS A 134 -3.50 -3.08 -12.73
N ASP A 135 -4.66 -3.73 -12.69
CA ASP A 135 -5.37 -4.22 -13.88
C ASP A 135 -6.29 -3.13 -14.44
N ARG A 136 -6.84 -2.28 -13.56
CA ARG A 136 -7.78 -1.20 -13.90
C ARG A 136 -7.38 0.09 -13.21
N VAL A 137 -7.70 1.21 -13.86
CA VAL A 137 -7.41 2.57 -13.37
C VAL A 137 -8.71 3.36 -13.31
N ALA A 138 -8.93 4.04 -12.20
CA ALA A 138 -9.98 5.03 -12.03
C ALA A 138 -9.36 6.42 -11.91
N VAL A 139 -9.74 7.35 -12.78
CA VAL A 139 -9.30 8.76 -12.72
C VAL A 139 -10.25 9.52 -11.81
N LEU A 140 -9.70 10.06 -10.70
CA LEU A 140 -10.42 10.90 -9.75
C LEU A 140 -10.15 12.38 -10.05
N SER A 141 -11.18 13.17 -10.23
CA SER A 141 -11.09 14.62 -10.40
C SER A 141 -12.23 15.31 -9.66
N GLU A 142 -11.92 16.35 -8.89
CA GLU A 142 -12.89 17.13 -8.11
C GLU A 142 -13.85 16.27 -7.25
N GLY A 143 -13.29 15.22 -6.62
CA GLY A 143 -14.05 14.31 -5.77
C GLY A 143 -14.95 13.31 -6.50
N ARG A 144 -14.82 13.18 -7.83
CA ARG A 144 -15.63 12.27 -8.66
C ARG A 144 -14.72 11.37 -9.50
N ILE A 145 -15.15 10.12 -9.70
CA ILE A 145 -14.54 9.24 -10.70
C ILE A 145 -15.07 9.69 -12.06
N VAL A 146 -14.17 10.24 -12.90
CA VAL A 146 -14.51 10.78 -14.23
C VAL A 146 -14.24 9.78 -15.35
N GLU A 147 -13.45 8.76 -15.08
CA GLU A 147 -13.13 7.69 -16.04
C GLU A 147 -12.69 6.43 -15.32
N VAL A 148 -13.02 5.26 -15.89
CA VAL A 148 -12.48 3.96 -15.48
C VAL A 148 -12.05 3.23 -16.75
N MET A 149 -10.81 2.71 -16.77
CA MET A 149 -10.24 2.03 -17.92
C MET A 149 -9.34 0.87 -17.50
N ASP A 150 -8.98 0.01 -18.44
CA ASP A 150 -7.92 -0.97 -18.23
C ASP A 150 -6.56 -0.26 -18.15
N ALA A 151 -5.66 -0.74 -17.29
CA ALA A 151 -4.34 -0.12 -17.10
C ALA A 151 -3.52 -0.08 -18.41
N ALA A 152 -3.67 -1.08 -19.27
CA ALA A 152 -3.03 -1.10 -20.59
C ALA A 152 -3.44 0.07 -21.51
N ARG A 153 -4.58 0.71 -21.25
CA ARG A 153 -5.11 1.85 -22.01
C ARG A 153 -4.82 3.21 -21.37
N MET A 154 -4.13 3.21 -20.25
CA MET A 154 -3.85 4.41 -19.44
C MET A 154 -3.11 5.51 -20.22
N GLY A 155 -2.29 5.14 -21.21
CA GLY A 155 -1.59 6.11 -22.08
C GLY A 155 -2.50 6.90 -23.02
N SER A 156 -3.78 6.56 -23.15
CA SER A 156 -4.73 7.21 -24.07
C SER A 156 -6.10 7.37 -23.41
N PRO A 157 -6.20 8.16 -22.32
CA PRO A 157 -7.46 8.36 -21.61
C PRO A 157 -8.45 9.18 -22.44
N SER A 158 -9.74 8.90 -22.26
CA SER A 158 -10.83 9.59 -22.95
C SER A 158 -11.24 10.89 -22.26
N SER A 159 -11.11 10.95 -20.93
CA SER A 159 -11.44 12.13 -20.14
C SER A 159 -10.38 13.23 -20.27
N GLU A 160 -10.81 14.49 -20.18
CA GLU A 160 -9.88 15.64 -20.16
C GLU A 160 -8.93 15.58 -18.95
N ALA A 161 -9.47 15.22 -17.77
CA ALA A 161 -8.66 15.08 -16.56
C ALA A 161 -7.60 13.98 -16.70
N GLY A 162 -7.96 12.83 -17.30
CA GLY A 162 -7.02 11.75 -17.58
C GLY A 162 -5.91 12.19 -18.54
N ARG A 163 -6.23 12.89 -19.64
CA ARG A 163 -5.24 13.41 -20.57
C ARG A 163 -4.29 14.38 -19.91
N ARG A 164 -4.79 15.37 -19.14
CA ARG A 164 -3.96 16.32 -18.40
C ARG A 164 -3.01 15.61 -17.42
N PHE A 165 -3.50 14.57 -16.75
CA PHE A 165 -2.69 13.82 -15.81
C PHE A 165 -1.56 13.05 -16.49
N VAL A 166 -1.84 12.37 -17.60
CA VAL A 166 -0.82 11.64 -18.38
C VAL A 166 0.20 12.61 -18.99
N GLU A 167 -0.23 13.74 -19.54
CA GLU A 167 0.65 14.78 -20.06
C GLU A 167 1.59 15.37 -19.00
N ALA A 168 1.05 15.66 -17.80
CA ALA A 168 1.84 16.16 -16.68
C ALA A 168 2.89 15.13 -16.22
N ALA A 169 2.51 13.86 -16.13
CA ALA A 169 3.43 12.78 -15.75
C ALA A 169 4.51 12.55 -16.81
N ALA A 170 4.17 12.64 -18.11
CA ALA A 170 5.14 12.53 -19.20
C ALA A 170 6.13 13.72 -19.23
N ALA A 171 5.67 14.92 -18.86
CA ALA A 171 6.53 16.10 -18.77
C ALA A 171 7.50 16.06 -17.58
N ALA A 172 7.17 15.31 -16.52
CA ALA A 172 8.01 15.13 -15.33
C ALA A 172 9.12 14.09 -15.53
N LEU A 173 9.06 13.26 -16.57
CA LEU A 173 10.13 12.32 -16.88
C LEU A 173 11.34 13.08 -17.48
N PRO A 174 12.58 12.82 -17.01
CA PRO A 174 13.75 13.40 -17.62
C PRO A 174 13.81 13.00 -19.10
N ARG A 175 13.97 14.00 -19.97
CA ARG A 175 14.22 13.76 -21.41
C ARG A 175 15.58 13.06 -21.52
N ALA A 176 15.58 11.86 -22.09
CA ALA A 176 16.79 11.09 -22.41
C ALA A 176 17.70 11.86 -23.37
#